data_1f3e414204650f9486de37b5ae1d48bd
#
_entry.id   1f3e414204650f9486de37b5ae1d48bd
#
_cell.length_a   1.000
_cell.length_b   1.000
_cell.length_c   1.000
_cell.angle_alpha   90.00
_cell.angle_beta   90.00
_cell.angle_gamma   90.00
#
_symmetry.space_group_name_H-M   'P 1'
#
loop_
_entity.id
_entity.type
_entity.pdbx_description
1 polymer ?
#
loop_
_entity_poly.entity_id
_entity_poly.type
_entity_poly.pdbx_seq_one_letter_code
_entity_poly.pdbx_strand_id
1 'polypeptide(L)'
;MSSRPCAVLAMSPALTGSLITPAHRTRLHELCSVPDAEPLARFDDPRAGALLADAEILLTAWGCPSLDAELLKRAPRLRAIMHAAGTVKNHITEAVFERGIRVSSAAAANAQPVAEYALAAILFANKRVFQLQRRYREVRGFRFWSQEAPGLGNLGKRVGIVGLSRIGSRVARLLEPFDLEVAAHDPTLSDEAIAERGLLPLGLDELLASSDVVSLHAPLLPATKGLLDARRLALLRDGSTLINTARGGLVDPQALLAELVSGRIFAVLDTTEPEVLPADSPLYDLPNLFLTPHIAGSQGRETERMVDLALDEIERFARGETLAHEVREGDWSTIA
;
A
#
# COMPACT_ATOMS: atom_id res chain seq x y z
N MET A 1 19.10 36.67 1.13
CA MET A 1 19.05 35.19 1.22
C MET A 1 17.79 34.85 1.99
N SER A 2 16.85 34.14 1.39
CA SER A 2 15.66 33.66 2.10
C SER A 2 16.13 32.75 3.23
N SER A 3 15.63 32.95 4.45
CA SER A 3 15.92 32.05 5.57
C SER A 3 15.39 30.65 5.24
N ARG A 4 16.19 29.61 5.54
CA ARG A 4 15.73 28.22 5.38
C ARG A 4 14.45 28.00 6.21
N PRO A 5 13.41 27.33 5.66
CA PRO A 5 12.18 27.07 6.40
C PRO A 5 12.45 26.20 7.64
N CYS A 6 11.70 26.43 8.70
CA CYS A 6 11.78 25.62 9.92
C CYS A 6 11.03 24.30 9.72
N ALA A 7 11.75 23.17 9.86
CA ALA A 7 11.17 21.83 9.77
C ALA A 7 11.19 21.13 11.13
N VAL A 8 10.06 20.49 11.47
CA VAL A 8 9.89 19.66 12.68
C VAL A 8 9.51 18.25 12.26
N LEU A 9 10.11 17.26 12.90
CA LEU A 9 9.82 15.86 12.68
C LEU A 9 8.65 15.43 13.56
N ALA A 10 7.66 14.72 12.99
CA ALA A 10 6.53 14.17 13.73
C ALA A 10 6.25 12.73 13.27
N MET A 11 6.74 11.76 14.03
CA MET A 11 6.66 10.32 13.73
C MET A 11 7.05 9.48 14.95
N SER A 12 6.92 8.16 14.86
CA SER A 12 7.38 7.25 15.91
C SER A 12 8.90 7.33 16.08
N PRO A 13 9.43 7.63 17.29
CA PRO A 13 10.87 7.62 17.56
C PRO A 13 11.52 6.26 17.31
N ALA A 14 10.80 5.17 17.56
CA ALA A 14 11.30 3.81 17.35
C ALA A 14 11.65 3.52 15.89
N LEU A 15 11.02 4.22 14.94
CA LEU A 15 11.26 4.05 13.51
C LEU A 15 12.25 5.04 12.94
N THR A 16 12.47 6.17 13.61
CA THR A 16 13.27 7.29 13.08
C THR A 16 14.70 6.88 12.74
N GLY A 17 15.32 6.05 13.60
CA GLY A 17 16.70 5.61 13.39
C GLY A 17 16.91 4.72 12.17
N SER A 18 15.90 3.91 11.80
CA SER A 18 15.93 3.06 10.61
C SER A 18 15.41 3.77 9.36
N LEU A 19 14.54 4.76 9.52
CA LEU A 19 13.93 5.50 8.43
C LEU A 19 14.81 6.64 7.93
N ILE A 20 15.33 7.46 8.85
CA ILE A 20 16.10 8.67 8.51
C ILE A 20 17.60 8.40 8.72
N THR A 21 18.30 8.09 7.62
CA THR A 21 19.74 7.83 7.64
C THR A 21 20.55 9.10 7.98
N PRO A 22 21.83 8.98 8.34
CA PRO A 22 22.71 10.16 8.50
C PRO A 22 22.77 11.07 7.26
N ALA A 23 22.74 10.50 6.05
CA ALA A 23 22.71 11.25 4.80
C ALA A 23 21.41 12.08 4.67
N HIS A 24 20.26 11.48 5.00
CA HIS A 24 18.97 12.21 5.02
C HIS A 24 18.99 13.35 6.04
N ARG A 25 19.57 13.15 7.23
CA ARG A 25 19.72 14.21 8.25
C ARG A 25 20.57 15.36 7.73
N THR A 26 21.70 15.05 7.11
CA THR A 26 22.57 16.07 6.49
C THR A 26 21.81 16.88 5.45
N ARG A 27 21.14 16.20 4.50
CA ARG A 27 20.33 16.86 3.46
C ARG A 27 19.21 17.70 4.04
N LEU A 28 18.50 17.19 5.07
CA LEU A 28 17.42 17.93 5.73
C LEU A 28 17.97 19.23 6.37
N HIS A 29 19.12 19.18 7.02
CA HIS A 29 19.78 20.37 7.59
C HIS A 29 20.30 21.36 6.54
N GLU A 30 20.62 20.91 5.33
CA GLU A 30 20.95 21.78 4.21
C GLU A 30 19.72 22.54 3.69
N LEU A 31 18.57 21.88 3.66
CA LEU A 31 17.30 22.41 3.15
C LEU A 31 16.55 23.26 4.18
N CYS A 32 16.62 22.89 5.45
CA CYS A 32 15.79 23.43 6.52
C CYS A 32 16.61 23.83 7.76
N SER A 33 16.06 24.72 8.58
CA SER A 33 16.41 24.84 10.00
C SER A 33 15.67 23.76 10.77
N VAL A 34 16.38 22.88 11.46
CA VAL A 34 15.81 21.79 12.26
C VAL A 34 16.16 22.04 13.72
N PRO A 35 15.27 22.66 14.52
CA PRO A 35 15.57 23.07 15.89
C PRO A 35 15.74 21.88 16.84
N ASP A 36 15.13 20.74 16.54
CA ASP A 36 15.25 19.50 17.30
C ASP A 36 15.31 18.32 16.36
N ALA A 37 16.33 17.47 16.49
CA ALA A 37 16.50 16.26 15.68
C ALA A 37 15.63 15.09 16.13
N GLU A 38 15.09 15.16 17.38
CA GLU A 38 14.21 14.14 17.93
C GLU A 38 12.77 14.39 17.47
N PRO A 39 12.07 13.38 16.94
CA PRO A 39 10.71 13.55 16.47
C PRO A 39 9.71 13.73 17.62
N LEU A 40 8.65 14.43 17.33
CA LEU A 40 7.47 14.48 18.18
C LEU A 40 6.63 13.21 17.94
N ALA A 41 6.60 12.32 18.93
CA ALA A 41 5.72 11.15 18.94
C ALA A 41 4.28 11.52 19.35
N ARG A 42 4.14 12.61 20.10
CA ARG A 42 2.89 13.12 20.66
C ARG A 42 2.92 14.66 20.66
N PHE A 43 1.80 15.26 20.45
CA PHE A 43 1.71 16.73 20.44
C PHE A 43 1.43 17.35 21.82
N ASP A 44 1.25 16.55 22.85
CA ASP A 44 1.26 16.96 24.25
C ASP A 44 2.67 16.89 24.91
N ASP A 45 3.72 16.53 24.13
CA ASP A 45 5.11 16.64 24.54
C ASP A 45 5.43 18.09 24.99
N PRO A 46 6.11 18.32 26.11
CA PRO A 46 6.50 19.66 26.58
C PRO A 46 7.24 20.50 25.52
N ARG A 47 8.03 19.87 24.62
CA ARG A 47 8.75 20.53 23.52
C ARG A 47 7.81 21.00 22.41
N ALA A 48 6.66 20.35 22.24
CA ALA A 48 5.79 20.54 21.08
C ALA A 48 5.30 21.99 20.95
N GLY A 49 5.03 22.69 22.06
CA GLY A 49 4.56 24.06 22.04
C GLY A 49 5.52 25.01 21.31
N ALA A 50 6.78 25.00 21.69
CA ALA A 50 7.81 25.86 21.08
C ALA A 50 8.13 25.42 19.62
N LEU A 51 8.27 24.10 19.38
CA LEU A 51 8.61 23.59 18.06
C LEU A 51 7.49 23.87 17.03
N LEU A 52 6.23 23.66 17.39
CA LEU A 52 5.10 23.87 16.49
C LEU A 52 4.86 25.35 16.18
N ALA A 53 5.11 26.24 17.13
CA ALA A 53 4.90 27.68 16.94
C ALA A 53 5.73 28.24 15.78
N ASP A 54 6.92 27.70 15.56
CA ASP A 54 7.85 28.15 14.51
C ASP A 54 7.87 27.23 13.28
N ALA A 55 7.24 26.05 13.35
CA ALA A 55 7.25 25.09 12.26
C ALA A 55 6.58 25.63 11.00
N GLU A 56 7.30 25.64 9.89
CA GLU A 56 6.78 25.90 8.54
C GLU A 56 6.54 24.58 7.76
N ILE A 57 7.30 23.55 8.11
CA ILE A 57 7.20 22.22 7.52
C ILE A 57 7.09 21.18 8.64
N LEU A 58 6.17 20.21 8.50
CA LEU A 58 6.22 18.95 9.24
C LEU A 58 6.72 17.85 8.32
N LEU A 59 7.83 17.21 8.67
CA LEU A 59 8.27 15.95 8.09
C LEU A 59 7.64 14.82 8.92
N THR A 60 6.68 14.12 8.33
CA THR A 60 5.89 13.08 9.01
C THR A 60 6.17 11.71 8.45
N ALA A 61 5.93 10.67 9.24
CA ALA A 61 5.95 9.27 8.83
C ALA A 61 5.01 8.44 9.72
N TRP A 62 5.18 7.13 9.75
CA TRP A 62 4.38 6.26 10.60
C TRP A 62 4.45 6.68 12.07
N GLY A 63 3.29 6.64 12.74
CA GLY A 63 3.14 7.05 14.14
C GLY A 63 3.02 8.57 14.34
N CYS A 64 2.87 9.35 13.26
CA CYS A 64 2.48 10.75 13.38
C CYS A 64 1.07 10.84 13.97
N PRO A 65 0.87 11.61 15.05
CA PRO A 65 -0.47 11.84 15.59
C PRO A 65 -1.35 12.66 14.63
N SER A 66 -2.66 12.67 14.90
CA SER A 66 -3.62 13.44 14.09
C SER A 66 -3.31 14.93 14.07
N LEU A 67 -3.39 15.54 12.91
CA LEU A 67 -3.19 16.97 12.65
C LEU A 67 -4.56 17.62 12.52
N ASP A 68 -5.23 17.77 13.65
CA ASP A 68 -6.57 18.37 13.76
C ASP A 68 -6.54 19.91 13.90
N ALA A 69 -7.72 20.53 13.90
CA ALA A 69 -7.87 21.96 13.99
C ALA A 69 -7.26 22.55 15.28
N GLU A 70 -7.29 21.81 16.40
CA GLU A 70 -6.72 22.29 17.68
C GLU A 70 -5.18 22.31 17.62
N LEU A 71 -4.59 21.26 17.05
CA LEU A 71 -3.15 21.26 16.82
C LEU A 71 -2.73 22.41 15.90
N LEU A 72 -3.47 22.59 14.81
CA LEU A 72 -3.14 23.62 13.82
C LEU A 72 -3.16 25.03 14.39
N LYS A 73 -3.98 25.34 15.43
CA LYS A 73 -3.90 26.61 16.16
C LYS A 73 -2.54 26.82 16.83
N ARG A 74 -1.86 25.75 17.23
CA ARG A 74 -0.53 25.78 17.88
C ARG A 74 0.61 25.85 16.86
N ALA A 75 0.32 25.61 15.57
CA ALA A 75 1.27 25.67 14.46
C ALA A 75 0.86 26.80 13.46
N PRO A 76 0.87 28.07 13.87
CA PRO A 76 0.34 29.17 13.04
C PRO A 76 1.14 29.42 11.76
N ARG A 77 2.41 29.02 11.72
CA ARG A 77 3.31 29.20 10.57
C ARG A 77 3.37 28.00 9.64
N LEU A 78 2.66 26.89 9.98
CA LEU A 78 2.71 25.66 9.20
C LEU A 78 2.13 25.89 7.80
N ARG A 79 2.90 25.53 6.77
CA ARG A 79 2.59 25.70 5.35
C ARG A 79 2.65 24.41 4.56
N ALA A 80 3.40 23.41 5.06
CA ALA A 80 3.56 22.16 4.35
C ALA A 80 3.71 20.95 5.29
N ILE A 81 3.20 19.81 4.85
CA ILE A 81 3.36 18.50 5.49
C ILE A 81 3.92 17.55 4.44
N MET A 82 5.13 17.05 4.69
CA MET A 82 5.82 16.11 3.80
C MET A 82 5.84 14.73 4.47
N HIS A 83 5.04 13.80 3.93
CA HIS A 83 4.85 12.49 4.54
C HIS A 83 5.76 11.43 3.90
N ALA A 84 6.77 10.99 4.64
CA ALA A 84 7.73 9.95 4.23
C ALA A 84 7.18 8.53 4.41
N ALA A 85 5.89 8.32 4.09
CA ALA A 85 5.23 7.01 4.06
C ALA A 85 4.08 7.00 3.03
N GLY A 86 3.28 5.93 3.01
CA GLY A 86 2.25 5.72 1.99
C GLY A 86 1.03 6.60 2.18
N THR A 87 0.10 6.20 3.07
CA THR A 87 -1.16 6.92 3.25
C THR A 87 -1.05 8.04 4.28
N VAL A 88 -1.69 9.16 3.99
CA VAL A 88 -1.82 10.31 4.91
C VAL A 88 -3.15 10.30 5.68
N LYS A 89 -4.07 9.41 5.35
CA LYS A 89 -5.43 9.38 5.93
C LYS A 89 -5.48 9.16 7.43
N ASN A 90 -4.45 8.56 8.00
CA ASN A 90 -4.42 8.25 9.43
C ASN A 90 -4.12 9.47 10.32
N HIS A 91 -3.61 10.58 9.73
CA HIS A 91 -3.18 11.74 10.53
C HIS A 91 -3.53 13.09 9.91
N ILE A 92 -3.83 13.18 8.63
CA ILE A 92 -4.31 14.41 7.99
C ILE A 92 -5.82 14.50 8.15
N THR A 93 -6.32 15.70 8.47
CA THR A 93 -7.75 16.03 8.57
C THR A 93 -8.13 17.11 7.55
N GLU A 94 -9.42 17.33 7.32
CA GLU A 94 -9.94 18.39 6.44
C GLU A 94 -9.40 19.78 6.84
N ALA A 95 -9.23 20.04 8.14
CA ALA A 95 -8.70 21.30 8.66
C ALA A 95 -7.30 21.66 8.08
N VAL A 96 -6.52 20.68 7.65
CA VAL A 96 -5.22 20.91 7.01
C VAL A 96 -5.42 21.59 5.64
N PHE A 97 -6.37 21.08 4.86
CA PHE A 97 -6.68 21.64 3.53
C PHE A 97 -7.41 22.99 3.63
N GLU A 98 -8.35 23.14 4.57
CA GLU A 98 -9.03 24.41 4.85
C GLU A 98 -8.05 25.55 5.15
N ARG A 99 -6.92 25.24 5.77
CA ARG A 99 -5.84 26.21 6.03
C ARG A 99 -4.90 26.43 4.85
N GLY A 100 -5.11 25.78 3.72
CA GLY A 100 -4.24 25.87 2.54
C GLY A 100 -2.84 25.27 2.77
N ILE A 101 -2.69 24.35 3.73
CA ILE A 101 -1.42 23.65 3.98
C ILE A 101 -1.21 22.61 2.89
N ARG A 102 -0.05 22.68 2.23
CA ARG A 102 0.29 21.73 1.18
C ARG A 102 0.70 20.39 1.78
N VAL A 103 0.21 19.31 1.21
CA VAL A 103 0.49 17.94 1.68
C VAL A 103 1.14 17.14 0.57
N SER A 104 2.22 16.43 0.84
CA SER A 104 2.75 15.41 -0.06
C SER A 104 2.83 14.05 0.62
N SER A 105 2.87 12.99 -0.18
CA SER A 105 2.95 11.61 0.29
C SER A 105 3.98 10.84 -0.53
N ALA A 106 4.74 9.96 0.14
CA ALA A 106 5.67 9.06 -0.51
C ALA A 106 5.02 7.77 -1.06
N ALA A 107 3.69 7.77 -1.24
CA ALA A 107 2.96 6.63 -1.79
C ALA A 107 3.48 6.16 -3.16
N ALA A 108 4.05 7.08 -3.97
CA ALA A 108 4.65 6.73 -5.26
C ALA A 108 5.92 5.87 -5.11
N ALA A 109 6.75 6.16 -4.10
CA ALA A 109 7.94 5.36 -3.77
C ALA A 109 7.55 4.01 -3.16
N ASN A 110 6.54 4.00 -2.27
CA ASN A 110 6.04 2.78 -1.64
C ASN A 110 5.32 1.84 -2.61
N ALA A 111 4.81 2.34 -3.74
CA ALA A 111 4.10 1.50 -4.71
C ALA A 111 5.01 0.49 -5.43
N GLN A 112 6.31 0.75 -5.52
CA GLN A 112 7.26 -0.15 -6.20
C GLN A 112 7.40 -1.49 -5.48
N PRO A 113 7.79 -1.56 -4.19
CA PRO A 113 7.92 -2.84 -3.50
C PRO A 113 6.59 -3.60 -3.39
N VAL A 114 5.46 -2.91 -3.24
CA VAL A 114 4.14 -3.59 -3.24
C VAL A 114 3.88 -4.27 -4.58
N ALA A 115 4.23 -3.63 -5.70
CA ALA A 115 4.07 -4.24 -7.02
C ALA A 115 5.02 -5.43 -7.24
N GLU A 116 6.25 -5.34 -6.74
CA GLU A 116 7.24 -6.44 -6.77
C GLU A 116 6.77 -7.63 -5.92
N TYR A 117 6.23 -7.38 -4.73
CA TYR A 117 5.63 -8.41 -3.90
C TYR A 117 4.44 -9.08 -4.60
N ALA A 118 3.53 -8.29 -5.18
CA ALA A 118 2.37 -8.81 -5.90
C ALA A 118 2.80 -9.66 -7.12
N LEU A 119 3.80 -9.22 -7.88
CA LEU A 119 4.38 -10.01 -8.97
C LEU A 119 4.88 -11.38 -8.46
N ALA A 120 5.69 -11.40 -7.40
CA ALA A 120 6.20 -12.64 -6.83
C ALA A 120 5.06 -13.55 -6.37
N ALA A 121 4.05 -12.99 -5.71
CA ALA A 121 2.87 -13.73 -5.26
C ALA A 121 2.08 -14.33 -6.44
N ILE A 122 1.87 -13.59 -7.54
CA ILE A 122 1.20 -14.07 -8.76
C ILE A 122 1.95 -15.25 -9.37
N LEU A 123 3.26 -15.12 -9.58
CA LEU A 123 4.08 -16.17 -10.17
C LEU A 123 4.14 -17.43 -9.29
N PHE A 124 4.20 -17.27 -7.98
CA PHE A 124 4.19 -18.36 -7.02
C PHE A 124 2.81 -19.02 -6.91
N ALA A 125 1.72 -18.22 -7.00
CA ALA A 125 0.36 -18.75 -7.03
C ALA A 125 0.13 -19.70 -8.22
N ASN A 126 0.51 -19.29 -9.44
CA ASN A 126 0.40 -20.13 -10.64
C ASN A 126 1.25 -21.40 -10.57
N LYS A 127 2.34 -21.39 -9.82
CA LYS A 127 3.19 -22.57 -9.55
C LYS A 127 2.73 -23.33 -8.30
N ARG A 128 1.74 -22.85 -7.57
CA ARG A 128 1.29 -23.40 -6.28
C ARG A 128 2.44 -23.67 -5.29
N VAL A 129 3.41 -22.73 -5.24
CA VAL A 129 4.67 -22.93 -4.50
C VAL A 129 4.39 -23.21 -3.02
N PHE A 130 3.50 -22.45 -2.39
CA PHE A 130 3.20 -22.57 -0.96
C PHE A 130 2.57 -23.92 -0.62
N GLN A 131 1.64 -24.41 -1.44
CA GLN A 131 0.95 -25.68 -1.27
C GLN A 131 1.89 -26.87 -1.53
N LEU A 132 2.63 -26.82 -2.62
CA LEU A 132 3.56 -27.91 -2.99
C LEU A 132 4.76 -27.99 -2.04
N GLN A 133 5.24 -26.87 -1.53
CA GLN A 133 6.28 -26.82 -0.50
C GLN A 133 5.82 -27.57 0.78
N ARG A 134 4.60 -27.34 1.24
CA ARG A 134 4.02 -28.06 2.37
C ARG A 134 3.89 -29.54 2.05
N ARG A 135 3.25 -29.86 0.91
CA ARG A 135 3.04 -31.25 0.47
C ARG A 135 4.35 -32.02 0.30
N TYR A 136 5.39 -31.37 -0.22
CA TYR A 136 6.71 -32.00 -0.34
C TYR A 136 7.34 -32.33 1.02
N ARG A 137 7.16 -31.49 2.03
CA ARG A 137 7.62 -31.76 3.41
C ARG A 137 6.92 -32.98 4.03
N GLU A 138 5.64 -33.19 3.70
CA GLU A 138 4.88 -34.35 4.15
C GLU A 138 5.34 -35.64 3.45
N VAL A 139 5.44 -35.59 2.13
CA VAL A 139 5.75 -36.75 1.28
C VAL A 139 7.22 -37.17 1.41
N ARG A 140 8.15 -36.23 1.53
CA ARG A 140 9.62 -36.43 1.61
C ARG A 140 10.16 -37.38 0.54
N GLY A 141 9.60 -37.33 -0.68
CA GLY A 141 9.97 -38.24 -1.77
C GLY A 141 9.62 -37.68 -3.14
N PHE A 142 10.07 -38.33 -4.19
CA PHE A 142 9.75 -37.98 -5.56
C PHE A 142 8.25 -38.20 -5.87
N ARG A 143 7.68 -37.26 -6.62
CA ARG A 143 6.33 -37.35 -7.18
C ARG A 143 6.33 -36.65 -8.55
N PHE A 144 5.40 -37.03 -9.41
CA PHE A 144 5.05 -36.26 -10.60
C PHE A 144 4.08 -35.12 -10.22
N TRP A 145 4.63 -34.06 -9.67
CA TRP A 145 3.85 -32.93 -9.11
C TRP A 145 2.88 -32.29 -10.11
N SER A 146 3.20 -32.31 -11.39
CA SER A 146 2.30 -31.85 -12.46
C SER A 146 1.02 -32.70 -12.58
N GLN A 147 1.06 -33.97 -12.17
CA GLN A 147 -0.12 -34.85 -12.13
C GLN A 147 -0.93 -34.65 -10.84
N GLU A 148 -0.26 -34.40 -9.72
CA GLU A 148 -0.93 -34.09 -8.44
C GLU A 148 -1.57 -32.70 -8.43
N ALA A 149 -1.04 -31.75 -9.20
CA ALA A 149 -1.53 -30.39 -9.32
C ALA A 149 -1.63 -29.97 -10.81
N PRO A 150 -2.65 -30.45 -11.53
CA PRO A 150 -2.84 -30.09 -12.94
C PRO A 150 -3.03 -28.58 -13.10
N GLY A 151 -2.54 -28.05 -14.21
CA GLY A 151 -2.60 -26.63 -14.51
C GLY A 151 -1.54 -25.78 -13.83
N LEU A 152 -0.43 -26.37 -13.34
CA LEU A 152 0.74 -25.62 -12.89
C LEU A 152 1.41 -24.86 -14.02
N GLY A 153 1.87 -23.65 -13.72
CA GLY A 153 2.65 -22.83 -14.63
C GLY A 153 1.98 -21.52 -15.00
N ASN A 154 2.74 -20.64 -15.62
CA ASN A 154 2.26 -19.30 -16.00
C ASN A 154 1.67 -19.28 -17.41
N LEU A 155 2.12 -20.15 -18.32
CA LEU A 155 1.71 -20.13 -19.71
C LEU A 155 0.18 -20.23 -19.88
N GLY A 156 -0.40 -19.20 -20.49
CA GLY A 156 -1.82 -19.12 -20.78
C GLY A 156 -2.72 -18.93 -19.55
N LYS A 157 -2.17 -18.60 -18.39
CA LYS A 157 -2.93 -18.26 -17.20
C LYS A 157 -3.47 -16.84 -17.26
N ARG A 158 -4.71 -16.65 -16.79
CA ARG A 158 -5.30 -15.31 -16.67
C ARG A 158 -5.10 -14.74 -15.29
N VAL A 159 -4.55 -13.52 -15.26
CA VAL A 159 -4.41 -12.70 -14.06
C VAL A 159 -5.37 -11.54 -14.12
N GLY A 160 -6.31 -11.46 -13.19
CA GLY A 160 -7.24 -10.34 -13.04
C GLY A 160 -6.70 -9.30 -12.07
N ILE A 161 -6.54 -8.07 -12.54
CA ILE A 161 -6.12 -6.91 -11.74
C ILE A 161 -7.35 -6.08 -11.42
N VAL A 162 -7.65 -5.91 -10.13
CA VAL A 162 -8.76 -5.05 -9.66
C VAL A 162 -8.21 -3.74 -9.14
N GLY A 163 -8.38 -2.66 -9.92
CA GLY A 163 -7.84 -1.33 -9.69
C GLY A 163 -6.51 -1.11 -10.42
N LEU A 164 -6.47 -0.13 -11.33
CA LEU A 164 -5.31 0.27 -12.15
C LEU A 164 -4.69 1.59 -11.68
N SER A 165 -4.73 1.86 -10.38
CA SER A 165 -4.05 3.00 -9.79
C SER A 165 -2.51 2.82 -9.79
N ARG A 166 -1.80 3.46 -8.88
CA ARG A 166 -0.31 3.44 -8.85
C ARG A 166 0.28 2.03 -8.79
N ILE A 167 -0.31 1.14 -7.96
CA ILE A 167 0.20 -0.23 -7.76
C ILE A 167 -0.27 -1.14 -8.88
N GLY A 168 -1.56 -1.20 -9.15
CA GLY A 168 -2.11 -2.10 -10.17
C GLY A 168 -1.53 -1.86 -11.57
N SER A 169 -1.32 -0.60 -11.96
CA SER A 169 -0.64 -0.25 -13.23
C SER A 169 0.83 -0.70 -13.25
N ARG A 170 1.54 -0.67 -12.09
CA ARG A 170 2.90 -1.20 -12.02
C ARG A 170 2.92 -2.72 -12.11
N VAL A 171 2.00 -3.41 -11.43
CA VAL A 171 1.85 -4.87 -11.51
C VAL A 171 1.58 -5.29 -12.94
N ALA A 172 0.63 -4.64 -13.64
CA ALA A 172 0.34 -4.89 -15.04
C ALA A 172 1.60 -4.82 -15.90
N ARG A 173 2.38 -3.74 -15.77
CA ARG A 173 3.64 -3.56 -16.50
C ARG A 173 4.69 -4.62 -16.15
N LEU A 174 4.82 -4.99 -14.87
CA LEU A 174 5.75 -6.04 -14.45
C LEU A 174 5.37 -7.42 -14.99
N LEU A 175 4.11 -7.64 -15.35
CA LEU A 175 3.63 -8.90 -15.94
C LEU A 175 3.85 -9.00 -17.45
N GLU A 176 4.11 -7.89 -18.17
CA GLU A 176 4.29 -7.86 -19.63
C GLU A 176 5.30 -8.91 -20.19
N PRO A 177 6.46 -9.18 -19.54
CA PRO A 177 7.42 -10.15 -20.07
C PRO A 177 7.03 -11.62 -19.84
N PHE A 178 5.89 -11.92 -19.24
CA PHE A 178 5.45 -13.26 -18.93
C PHE A 178 4.34 -13.72 -19.91
N ASP A 179 4.29 -15.02 -20.18
CA ASP A 179 3.23 -15.64 -21.03
C ASP A 179 1.90 -15.75 -20.26
N LEU A 180 1.38 -14.60 -19.82
CA LEU A 180 0.14 -14.45 -19.06
C LEU A 180 -0.87 -13.63 -19.86
N GLU A 181 -2.15 -13.95 -19.72
CA GLU A 181 -3.23 -13.04 -20.12
C GLU A 181 -3.59 -12.14 -18.95
N VAL A 182 -3.41 -10.85 -19.08
CA VAL A 182 -3.70 -9.89 -18.01
C VAL A 182 -5.01 -9.18 -18.30
N ALA A 183 -6.03 -9.44 -17.50
CA ALA A 183 -7.30 -8.73 -17.51
C ALA A 183 -7.34 -7.69 -16.39
N ALA A 184 -8.10 -6.62 -16.60
CA ALA A 184 -8.22 -5.56 -15.61
C ALA A 184 -9.63 -5.02 -15.48
N HIS A 185 -9.96 -4.60 -14.27
CA HIS A 185 -11.16 -3.85 -13.93
C HIS A 185 -10.81 -2.59 -13.14
N ASP A 186 -11.19 -1.44 -13.66
CA ASP A 186 -11.10 -0.16 -12.94
C ASP A 186 -12.30 0.72 -13.36
N PRO A 187 -13.23 1.06 -12.46
CA PRO A 187 -14.44 1.82 -12.81
C PRO A 187 -14.15 3.28 -13.18
N THR A 188 -12.93 3.77 -12.99
CA THR A 188 -12.51 5.14 -13.31
C THR A 188 -11.90 5.26 -14.71
N LEU A 189 -11.71 4.13 -15.40
CA LEU A 189 -11.13 4.06 -16.75
C LEU A 189 -12.15 3.47 -17.74
N SER A 190 -12.11 3.93 -18.98
CA SER A 190 -12.88 3.29 -20.06
C SER A 190 -12.20 2.00 -20.51
N ASP A 191 -12.96 1.11 -21.15
CA ASP A 191 -12.46 -0.14 -21.72
C ASP A 191 -11.34 0.11 -22.74
N GLU A 192 -11.48 1.17 -23.54
CA GLU A 192 -10.46 1.60 -24.51
C GLU A 192 -9.15 1.99 -23.78
N ALA A 193 -9.24 2.76 -22.69
CA ALA A 193 -8.08 3.18 -21.93
C ALA A 193 -7.37 2.01 -21.22
N ILE A 194 -8.08 0.94 -20.89
CA ILE A 194 -7.52 -0.30 -20.38
C ILE A 194 -6.87 -1.08 -21.53
N ALA A 195 -7.54 -1.21 -22.68
CA ALA A 195 -7.02 -1.93 -23.85
C ALA A 195 -5.75 -1.28 -24.43
N GLU A 196 -5.66 0.07 -24.46
CA GLU A 196 -4.47 0.80 -24.88
C GLU A 196 -3.22 0.49 -24.03
N ARG A 197 -3.41 -0.04 -22.83
CA ARG A 197 -2.32 -0.52 -21.94
C ARG A 197 -1.95 -1.99 -22.18
N GLY A 198 -2.52 -2.62 -23.21
CA GLY A 198 -2.30 -4.04 -23.53
C GLY A 198 -3.04 -4.99 -22.61
N LEU A 199 -4.05 -4.53 -21.87
CA LEU A 199 -4.82 -5.31 -20.90
C LEU A 199 -6.21 -5.66 -21.48
N LEU A 200 -6.75 -6.80 -21.06
CA LEU A 200 -8.13 -7.18 -21.40
C LEU A 200 -9.10 -6.47 -20.46
N PRO A 201 -9.94 -5.53 -20.94
CA PRO A 201 -10.94 -4.89 -20.10
C PRO A 201 -12.08 -5.86 -19.80
N LEU A 202 -12.41 -6.03 -18.52
CA LEU A 202 -13.51 -6.89 -18.08
C LEU A 202 -14.33 -6.21 -16.99
N GLY A 203 -15.63 -6.53 -16.96
CA GLY A 203 -16.46 -6.26 -15.80
C GLY A 203 -15.96 -7.03 -14.58
N LEU A 204 -16.15 -6.49 -13.37
CA LEU A 204 -15.61 -7.11 -12.14
C LEU A 204 -16.05 -8.57 -11.99
N ASP A 205 -17.33 -8.87 -12.17
CA ASP A 205 -17.87 -10.22 -11.99
C ASP A 205 -17.29 -11.20 -13.04
N GLU A 206 -17.12 -10.76 -14.29
CA GLU A 206 -16.50 -11.55 -15.35
C GLU A 206 -15.00 -11.78 -15.10
N LEU A 207 -14.28 -10.76 -14.63
CA LEU A 207 -12.87 -10.87 -14.24
C LEU A 207 -12.71 -11.95 -13.16
N LEU A 208 -13.56 -11.92 -12.11
CA LEU A 208 -13.53 -12.89 -11.02
C LEU A 208 -13.81 -14.32 -11.51
N ALA A 209 -14.82 -14.48 -12.39
CA ALA A 209 -15.22 -15.78 -12.89
C ALA A 209 -14.23 -16.41 -13.89
N SER A 210 -13.35 -15.61 -14.52
CA SER A 210 -12.48 -16.07 -15.59
C SER A 210 -10.99 -16.14 -15.22
N SER A 211 -10.58 -15.57 -14.09
CA SER A 211 -9.16 -15.47 -13.72
C SER A 211 -8.68 -16.68 -12.91
N ASP A 212 -7.43 -17.10 -13.14
CA ASP A 212 -6.70 -18.08 -12.32
C ASP A 212 -6.12 -17.44 -11.06
N VAL A 213 -5.74 -16.17 -11.15
CA VAL A 213 -5.28 -15.33 -10.03
C VAL A 213 -5.99 -13.99 -10.10
N VAL A 214 -6.52 -13.52 -8.98
CA VAL A 214 -7.10 -12.18 -8.84
C VAL A 214 -6.26 -11.39 -7.85
N SER A 215 -5.76 -10.22 -8.24
CA SER A 215 -4.95 -9.33 -7.41
C SER A 215 -5.66 -8.00 -7.17
N LEU A 216 -5.86 -7.65 -5.89
CA LEU A 216 -6.58 -6.45 -5.48
C LEU A 216 -5.62 -5.28 -5.28
N HIS A 217 -5.91 -4.16 -5.96
CA HIS A 217 -5.14 -2.91 -5.88
C HIS A 217 -6.07 -1.67 -5.80
N ALA A 218 -7.35 -1.90 -5.57
CA ALA A 218 -8.32 -0.83 -5.34
C ALA A 218 -8.09 -0.15 -3.98
N PRO A 219 -8.37 1.16 -3.84
CA PRO A 219 -8.36 1.83 -2.54
C PRO A 219 -9.54 1.36 -1.68
N LEU A 220 -9.37 1.36 -0.36
CA LEU A 220 -10.48 1.14 0.57
C LEU A 220 -11.25 2.46 0.74
N LEU A 221 -12.44 2.50 0.16
CA LEU A 221 -13.37 3.62 0.18
C LEU A 221 -14.74 3.10 0.67
N PRO A 222 -15.69 3.97 1.04
CA PRO A 222 -17.05 3.54 1.34
C PRO A 222 -17.68 2.69 0.23
N ALA A 223 -17.39 3.02 -1.04
CA ALA A 223 -17.91 2.29 -2.21
C ALA A 223 -17.19 0.96 -2.49
N THR A 224 -15.99 0.76 -1.97
CA THR A 224 -15.18 -0.47 -2.19
C THR A 224 -15.05 -1.33 -0.93
N LYS A 225 -15.59 -0.89 0.20
CA LYS A 225 -15.64 -1.71 1.40
C LYS A 225 -16.52 -2.94 1.15
N GLY A 226 -15.95 -4.13 1.41
CA GLY A 226 -16.62 -5.39 1.09
C GLY A 226 -16.85 -5.59 -0.41
N LEU A 227 -15.98 -5.03 -1.26
CA LEU A 227 -16.08 -5.16 -2.73
C LEU A 227 -16.21 -6.62 -3.15
N LEU A 228 -15.49 -7.53 -2.49
CA LEU A 228 -15.64 -8.97 -2.63
C LEU A 228 -16.49 -9.51 -1.47
N ASP A 229 -17.78 -9.47 -1.64
CA ASP A 229 -18.78 -10.10 -0.78
C ASP A 229 -18.89 -11.62 -1.04
N ALA A 230 -19.75 -12.33 -0.31
CA ALA A 230 -19.96 -13.77 -0.48
C ALA A 230 -20.37 -14.13 -1.91
N ARG A 231 -21.21 -13.31 -2.58
CA ARG A 231 -21.65 -13.54 -3.95
C ARG A 231 -20.47 -13.47 -4.92
N ARG A 232 -19.62 -12.46 -4.79
CA ARG A 232 -18.46 -12.26 -5.66
C ARG A 232 -17.35 -13.26 -5.39
N LEU A 233 -17.10 -13.62 -4.13
CA LEU A 233 -16.15 -14.68 -3.78
C LEU A 233 -16.58 -16.02 -4.39
N ALA A 234 -17.88 -16.32 -4.43
CA ALA A 234 -18.41 -17.51 -5.09
C ALA A 234 -18.21 -17.54 -6.61
N LEU A 235 -17.97 -16.40 -7.27
CA LEU A 235 -17.60 -16.34 -8.69
C LEU A 235 -16.17 -16.78 -8.96
N LEU A 236 -15.28 -16.72 -7.98
CA LEU A 236 -13.90 -17.16 -8.15
C LEU A 236 -13.87 -18.64 -8.55
N ARG A 237 -13.02 -18.99 -9.49
CA ARG A 237 -12.87 -20.37 -9.97
C ARG A 237 -12.30 -21.27 -8.88
N ASP A 238 -12.74 -22.52 -8.85
CA ASP A 238 -12.15 -23.52 -7.96
C ASP A 238 -10.65 -23.66 -8.23
N GLY A 239 -9.86 -23.59 -7.14
CA GLY A 239 -8.41 -23.63 -7.20
C GLY A 239 -7.75 -22.33 -7.67
N SER A 240 -8.50 -21.24 -7.87
CA SER A 240 -7.92 -19.92 -8.13
C SER A 240 -7.29 -19.33 -6.86
N THR A 241 -6.48 -18.28 -7.03
CA THR A 241 -5.83 -17.59 -5.91
C THR A 241 -6.27 -16.12 -5.84
N LEU A 242 -6.73 -15.70 -4.68
CA LEU A 242 -6.98 -14.29 -4.35
C LEU A 242 -5.74 -13.70 -3.68
N ILE A 243 -5.24 -12.56 -4.20
CA ILE A 243 -4.13 -11.82 -3.63
C ILE A 243 -4.64 -10.47 -3.13
N ASN A 244 -4.42 -10.16 -1.86
CA ASN A 244 -4.74 -8.86 -1.28
C ASN A 244 -3.53 -8.25 -0.57
N THR A 245 -2.87 -7.33 -1.25
CA THR A 245 -1.80 -6.47 -0.73
C THR A 245 -2.27 -5.03 -0.59
N ALA A 246 -3.59 -4.78 -0.74
CA ALA A 246 -4.16 -3.44 -0.66
C ALA A 246 -4.71 -3.15 0.75
N ARG A 247 -5.92 -3.59 1.04
CA ARG A 247 -6.58 -3.42 2.34
C ARG A 247 -7.49 -4.60 2.64
N GLY A 248 -7.49 -5.10 3.89
CA GLY A 248 -8.34 -6.19 4.33
C GLY A 248 -9.82 -5.93 4.10
N GLY A 249 -10.28 -4.72 4.40
CA GLY A 249 -11.68 -4.33 4.28
C GLY A 249 -12.27 -4.31 2.86
N LEU A 250 -11.47 -4.59 1.81
CA LEU A 250 -11.99 -4.82 0.44
C LEU A 250 -12.74 -6.15 0.31
N VAL A 251 -12.49 -7.09 1.20
CA VAL A 251 -13.06 -8.43 1.18
C VAL A 251 -13.89 -8.65 2.44
N ASP A 252 -15.06 -9.21 2.31
CA ASP A 252 -15.86 -9.65 3.48
C ASP A 252 -15.08 -10.72 4.23
N PRO A 253 -14.69 -10.50 5.50
CA PRO A 253 -13.80 -11.42 6.21
C PRO A 253 -14.46 -12.75 6.54
N GLN A 254 -15.78 -12.77 6.76
CA GLN A 254 -16.52 -14.01 7.09
C GLN A 254 -16.71 -14.85 5.83
N ALA A 255 -17.05 -14.23 4.72
CA ALA A 255 -17.19 -14.90 3.44
C ALA A 255 -15.83 -15.45 2.95
N LEU A 256 -14.74 -14.69 3.09
CA LEU A 256 -13.40 -15.16 2.76
C LEU A 256 -12.99 -16.36 3.62
N LEU A 257 -13.24 -16.30 4.93
CA LEU A 257 -12.96 -17.41 5.84
C LEU A 257 -13.72 -18.68 5.41
N ALA A 258 -15.00 -18.56 5.05
CA ALA A 258 -15.80 -19.71 4.61
C ALA A 258 -15.22 -20.36 3.34
N GLU A 259 -14.79 -19.55 2.34
CA GLU A 259 -14.16 -20.03 1.12
C GLU A 259 -12.80 -20.71 1.38
N LEU A 260 -12.01 -20.17 2.30
CA LEU A 260 -10.71 -20.75 2.65
C LEU A 260 -10.86 -22.03 3.46
N VAL A 261 -11.80 -22.09 4.41
CA VAL A 261 -12.09 -23.31 5.19
C VAL A 261 -12.62 -24.43 4.31
N SER A 262 -13.43 -24.11 3.29
CA SER A 262 -13.89 -25.12 2.31
C SER A 262 -12.76 -25.68 1.44
N GLY A 263 -11.61 -24.97 1.36
CA GLY A 263 -10.49 -25.35 0.52
C GLY A 263 -10.72 -25.06 -0.97
N ARG A 264 -11.80 -24.36 -1.34
CA ARG A 264 -12.16 -24.12 -2.74
C ARG A 264 -11.18 -23.18 -3.45
N ILE A 265 -10.70 -22.15 -2.75
CA ILE A 265 -9.74 -21.19 -3.27
C ILE A 265 -8.47 -21.13 -2.42
N PHE A 266 -7.44 -20.51 -2.97
CA PHE A 266 -6.22 -20.14 -2.25
C PHE A 266 -6.18 -18.63 -2.01
N ALA A 267 -5.41 -18.17 -1.01
CA ALA A 267 -5.18 -16.75 -0.82
C ALA A 267 -3.73 -16.42 -0.46
N VAL A 268 -3.31 -15.21 -0.85
CA VAL A 268 -2.12 -14.51 -0.36
C VAL A 268 -2.60 -13.20 0.23
N LEU A 269 -2.53 -13.06 1.54
CA LEU A 269 -2.99 -11.87 2.26
C LEU A 269 -1.83 -11.22 2.99
N ASP A 270 -1.56 -9.97 2.64
CA ASP A 270 -0.62 -9.12 3.38
C ASP A 270 -1.36 -8.13 4.30
N THR A 271 -2.66 -7.97 4.09
CA THR A 271 -3.54 -7.12 4.88
C THR A 271 -4.83 -7.87 5.22
N THR A 272 -5.33 -7.67 6.44
CA THR A 272 -6.53 -8.33 6.96
C THR A 272 -7.52 -7.32 7.57
N GLU A 273 -8.72 -7.78 7.90
CA GLU A 273 -9.72 -7.01 8.66
C GLU A 273 -10.22 -7.88 9.84
N PRO A 274 -9.92 -7.53 11.11
CA PRO A 274 -9.08 -6.39 11.50
C PRO A 274 -7.62 -6.54 11.03
N GLU A 275 -6.87 -5.43 10.98
CA GLU A 275 -5.48 -5.38 10.51
C GLU A 275 -4.57 -6.34 11.29
N VAL A 276 -4.75 -6.41 12.61
CA VAL A 276 -4.15 -7.44 13.47
C VAL A 276 -5.24 -8.44 13.82
N LEU A 277 -5.12 -9.65 13.30
CA LEU A 277 -6.06 -10.72 13.59
C LEU A 277 -6.00 -11.12 15.07
N PRO A 278 -7.13 -11.52 15.68
CA PRO A 278 -7.13 -12.17 16.98
C PRO A 278 -6.17 -13.36 17.01
N ALA A 279 -5.51 -13.58 18.16
CA ALA A 279 -4.50 -14.63 18.30
C ALA A 279 -5.05 -16.06 18.05
N ASP A 280 -6.34 -16.25 18.23
CA ASP A 280 -7.07 -17.50 17.99
C ASP A 280 -7.72 -17.57 16.59
N SER A 281 -7.38 -16.66 15.71
CA SER A 281 -7.94 -16.64 14.35
C SER A 281 -7.55 -17.91 13.58
N PRO A 282 -8.52 -18.63 13.01
CA PRO A 282 -8.25 -19.82 12.20
C PRO A 282 -7.42 -19.52 10.94
N LEU A 283 -7.38 -18.27 10.50
CA LEU A 283 -6.58 -17.87 9.34
C LEU A 283 -5.10 -18.16 9.50
N TYR A 284 -4.56 -18.18 10.72
CA TYR A 284 -3.14 -18.50 10.95
C TYR A 284 -2.74 -19.93 10.55
N ASP A 285 -3.70 -20.87 10.60
CA ASP A 285 -3.42 -22.30 10.43
C ASP A 285 -3.92 -22.89 9.10
N LEU A 286 -4.62 -22.08 8.27
CA LEU A 286 -5.18 -22.57 7.01
C LEU A 286 -4.09 -22.95 6.00
N PRO A 287 -4.14 -24.17 5.44
CA PRO A 287 -3.11 -24.68 4.53
C PRO A 287 -3.09 -24.01 3.15
N ASN A 288 -4.19 -23.39 2.77
CA ASN A 288 -4.40 -22.69 1.51
C ASN A 288 -4.30 -21.17 1.62
N LEU A 289 -3.78 -20.68 2.74
CA LEU A 289 -3.51 -19.26 2.98
C LEU A 289 -1.99 -19.03 3.17
N PHE A 290 -1.45 -18.06 2.43
CA PHE A 290 -0.16 -17.45 2.73
C PHE A 290 -0.42 -16.08 3.31
N LEU A 291 -0.14 -15.94 4.61
CA LEU A 291 -0.42 -14.73 5.39
C LEU A 291 0.88 -14.05 5.77
N THR A 292 0.98 -12.74 5.54
CA THR A 292 2.12 -11.90 5.96
C THR A 292 1.67 -10.66 6.71
N PRO A 293 2.50 -10.12 7.63
CA PRO A 293 2.09 -9.09 8.56
C PRO A 293 2.29 -7.67 7.98
N HIS A 294 1.65 -7.36 6.87
CA HIS A 294 1.66 -6.06 6.17
C HIS A 294 3.10 -5.61 5.81
N ILE A 295 3.81 -6.46 5.08
CA ILE A 295 5.21 -6.25 4.67
C ILE A 295 5.42 -6.06 3.18
N ALA A 296 4.35 -6.09 2.38
CA ALA A 296 4.46 -5.92 0.92
C ALA A 296 4.98 -4.52 0.53
N GLY A 297 4.77 -3.51 1.38
CA GLY A 297 5.33 -2.16 1.21
C GLY A 297 6.82 -2.10 1.52
N SER A 298 7.36 -0.87 1.50
CA SER A 298 8.78 -0.61 1.72
C SER A 298 9.28 -1.14 3.07
N GLN A 299 10.32 -1.97 3.02
CA GLN A 299 11.01 -2.54 4.17
C GLN A 299 12.52 -2.29 4.07
N GLY A 300 13.20 -2.22 5.21
CA GLY A 300 14.64 -2.06 5.26
C GLY A 300 15.10 -0.84 4.43
N ARG A 301 16.06 -1.03 3.52
CA ARG A 301 16.58 0.06 2.68
C ARG A 301 15.59 0.64 1.68
N GLU A 302 14.49 -0.03 1.41
CA GLU A 302 13.46 0.51 0.51
C GLU A 302 12.80 1.77 1.09
N THR A 303 12.78 1.89 2.43
CA THR A 303 12.25 3.07 3.12
C THR A 303 13.07 4.34 2.80
N GLU A 304 14.34 4.21 2.41
CA GLU A 304 15.19 5.33 2.01
C GLU A 304 14.55 6.10 0.86
N ARG A 305 13.99 5.40 -0.14
CA ARG A 305 13.28 6.02 -1.28
C ARG A 305 12.09 6.91 -0.86
N MET A 306 11.43 6.56 0.24
CA MET A 306 10.30 7.36 0.74
C MET A 306 10.78 8.65 1.39
N VAL A 307 11.88 8.58 2.13
CA VAL A 307 12.49 9.76 2.74
C VAL A 307 13.10 10.66 1.65
N ASP A 308 13.80 10.08 0.68
CA ASP A 308 14.35 10.83 -0.46
C ASP A 308 13.24 11.61 -1.18
N LEU A 309 12.10 10.97 -1.48
CA LEU A 309 10.96 11.64 -2.08
C LEU A 309 10.44 12.79 -1.20
N ALA A 310 10.31 12.57 0.10
CA ALA A 310 9.85 13.63 1.01
C ALA A 310 10.85 14.80 1.07
N LEU A 311 12.16 14.53 1.03
CA LEU A 311 13.19 15.57 0.97
C LEU A 311 13.20 16.31 -0.38
N ASP A 312 12.93 15.62 -1.50
CA ASP A 312 12.75 16.26 -2.81
C ASP A 312 11.55 17.22 -2.79
N GLU A 313 10.46 16.84 -2.14
CA GLU A 313 9.29 17.70 -1.98
C GLU A 313 9.55 18.90 -1.04
N ILE A 314 10.34 18.71 0.02
CA ILE A 314 10.83 19.81 0.86
C ILE A 314 11.67 20.81 0.03
N GLU A 315 12.56 20.31 -0.82
CA GLU A 315 13.40 21.13 -1.69
C GLU A 315 12.56 21.93 -2.68
N ARG A 316 11.56 21.29 -3.34
CA ARG A 316 10.60 21.98 -4.22
C ARG A 316 9.83 23.07 -3.47
N PHE A 317 9.34 22.75 -2.30
CA PHE A 317 8.62 23.70 -1.45
C PHE A 317 9.50 24.90 -1.07
N ALA A 318 10.75 24.68 -0.65
CA ALA A 318 11.69 25.74 -0.27
C ALA A 318 12.03 26.67 -1.47
N ARG A 319 12.01 26.13 -2.69
CA ARG A 319 12.20 26.90 -3.94
C ARG A 319 10.92 27.57 -4.44
N GLY A 320 9.76 27.34 -3.80
CA GLY A 320 8.47 27.86 -4.26
C GLY A 320 7.91 27.12 -5.49
N GLU A 321 8.43 25.94 -5.80
CA GLU A 321 7.99 25.10 -6.92
C GLU A 321 6.72 24.33 -6.58
N THR A 322 6.06 23.80 -7.62
CA THR A 322 4.94 22.88 -7.45
C THR A 322 5.43 21.54 -6.91
N LEU A 323 4.73 20.97 -5.91
CA LEU A 323 5.03 19.62 -5.43
C LEU A 323 4.68 18.59 -6.52
N ALA A 324 5.55 17.60 -6.71
CA ALA A 324 5.35 16.55 -7.69
C ALA A 324 4.40 15.45 -7.18
N HIS A 325 4.32 15.28 -5.86
CA HIS A 325 3.53 14.24 -5.20
C HIS A 325 2.51 14.85 -4.23
N GLU A 326 1.94 15.99 -4.63
CA GLU A 326 0.93 16.68 -3.84
C GLU A 326 -0.34 15.85 -3.68
N VAL A 327 -0.85 15.81 -2.46
CA VAL A 327 -2.17 15.29 -2.12
C VAL A 327 -3.12 16.46 -2.01
N ARG A 328 -4.09 16.53 -2.90
CA ARG A 328 -5.07 17.60 -2.94
C ARG A 328 -6.35 17.20 -2.22
N GLU A 329 -7.09 18.16 -1.74
CA GLU A 329 -8.40 17.92 -1.12
C GLU A 329 -9.35 17.13 -2.06
N GLY A 330 -9.37 17.49 -3.35
CA GLY A 330 -10.17 16.78 -4.36
C GLY A 330 -9.80 15.29 -4.55
N ASP A 331 -8.57 14.91 -4.24
CA ASP A 331 -8.10 13.52 -4.32
C ASP A 331 -8.45 12.71 -3.07
N TRP A 332 -8.88 13.39 -1.98
CA TRP A 332 -9.08 12.78 -0.66
C TRP A 332 -10.06 11.61 -0.67
N SER A 333 -11.10 11.68 -1.49
CA SER A 333 -12.11 10.62 -1.63
C SER A 333 -11.63 9.40 -2.41
N THR A 334 -10.49 9.48 -3.11
CA THR A 334 -10.00 8.45 -4.03
C THR A 334 -8.65 7.83 -3.64
N ILE A 335 -7.90 8.46 -2.71
CA ILE A 335 -6.63 7.90 -2.21
C ILE A 335 -6.87 6.84 -1.14
N ALA A 336 -5.90 5.91 -1.00
CA ALA A 336 -5.91 4.83 -0.02
C ALA A 336 -5.39 5.28 1.34
#